data_fe701d6c463dde68a4dfd42c3c93fa08
#
_entry.id   fe701d6c463dde68a4dfd42c3c93fa08
#
_cell.length_a   1.000
_cell.length_b   1.000
_cell.length_c   1.000
_cell.angle_alpha   90.00
_cell.angle_beta   90.00
_cell.angle_gamma   90.00
#
_symmetry.space_group_name_H-M   'P 1'
#
loop_
_entity.id
_entity.type
_entity.pdbx_description
1 polymer ?
#
loop_
_entity_poly.entity_id
_entity_poly.type
_entity_poly.pdbx_seq_one_letter_code
_entity_poly.pdbx_strand_id
1 'polypeptide(L)'
;MIKATVHLIAVSVLCLISQQSLAVAYCALRDPTDAIHHFYPELVKYEALDGTVDEKVRDHLTSKLANLHFDEFGTHTLYAVYGLSGTAGFVHARTEKGDYGLDELVWSLTPDLKIQDFRYQRTRSRHFKVIESEPFITWVNGRDHQSLTALITDDGMGLVSRPDFIPEEAEALAVTAIRSAIKTILVTQFVWGDKIAVNANG
;
A
#
# COMPACT_ATOMS: atom_id res chain seq x y z
N MET A 1 -47.74 -21.43 32.19
CA MET A 1 -46.38 -21.83 31.78
C MET A 1 -45.94 -21.30 30.40
N ILE A 2 -46.57 -20.30 29.79
CA ILE A 2 -46.22 -19.79 28.44
C ILE A 2 -45.42 -18.49 28.47
N LYS A 3 -45.35 -17.76 29.61
CA LYS A 3 -44.65 -16.47 29.68
C LYS A 3 -43.12 -16.54 29.86
N ALA A 4 -42.56 -17.68 30.26
CA ALA A 4 -41.10 -17.81 30.47
C ALA A 4 -40.33 -18.14 29.20
N THR A 5 -40.95 -18.71 28.18
CA THR A 5 -40.30 -19.17 26.96
C THR A 5 -40.01 -18.02 25.97
N VAL A 6 -40.81 -16.94 26.02
CA VAL A 6 -40.67 -15.80 25.10
C VAL A 6 -39.46 -14.94 25.44
N HIS A 7 -39.08 -14.85 26.72
CA HIS A 7 -37.93 -14.05 27.17
C HIS A 7 -36.56 -14.68 26.82
N LEU A 8 -36.50 -16.01 26.68
CA LEU A 8 -35.26 -16.70 26.36
C LEU A 8 -34.88 -16.57 24.86
N ILE A 9 -35.90 -16.46 24.01
CA ILE A 9 -35.68 -16.29 22.57
C ILE A 9 -35.22 -14.87 22.21
N ALA A 10 -35.71 -13.86 22.93
CA ALA A 10 -35.33 -12.46 22.70
C ALA A 10 -33.86 -12.16 23.06
N VAL A 11 -33.32 -12.84 24.08
CA VAL A 11 -31.91 -12.66 24.50
C VAL A 11 -30.94 -13.34 23.51
N SER A 12 -31.34 -14.46 22.91
CA SER A 12 -30.49 -15.18 21.91
C SER A 12 -30.38 -14.45 20.58
N VAL A 13 -31.36 -13.64 20.20
CA VAL A 13 -31.32 -12.88 18.93
C VAL A 13 -30.47 -11.62 19.07
N LEU A 14 -30.33 -11.06 20.27
CA LEU A 14 -29.53 -9.84 20.50
C LEU A 14 -28.01 -10.10 20.49
N CYS A 15 -27.56 -11.35 20.67
CA CYS A 15 -26.12 -11.70 20.61
C CYS A 15 -25.57 -11.93 19.19
N LEU A 16 -26.41 -11.90 18.15
CA LEU A 16 -26.00 -12.17 16.77
C LEU A 16 -25.72 -10.91 15.94
N ILE A 17 -25.86 -9.70 16.50
CA ILE A 17 -25.76 -8.45 15.72
C ILE A 17 -24.42 -7.73 15.90
N SER A 18 -23.47 -8.25 16.65
CA SER A 18 -22.17 -7.57 16.85
C SER A 18 -21.00 -8.29 16.23
N GLN A 19 -21.09 -8.61 14.96
CA GLN A 19 -19.89 -8.74 14.13
C GLN A 19 -19.65 -7.40 13.42
N GLN A 20 -19.28 -6.39 14.18
CA GLN A 20 -18.58 -5.27 13.60
C GLN A 20 -17.23 -5.82 13.15
N SER A 21 -17.08 -6.04 11.84
CA SER A 21 -15.78 -6.21 11.25
C SER A 21 -15.01 -4.93 11.52
N LEU A 22 -14.10 -4.99 12.50
CA LEU A 22 -13.10 -3.96 12.69
C LEU A 22 -12.29 -3.96 11.41
N ALA A 23 -12.58 -3.02 10.51
CA ALA A 23 -11.71 -2.72 9.40
C ALA A 23 -10.37 -2.31 10.02
N VAL A 24 -9.38 -3.19 9.95
CA VAL A 24 -8.03 -2.89 10.40
C VAL A 24 -7.45 -1.92 9.40
N ALA A 25 -7.23 -0.68 9.81
CA ALA A 25 -6.47 0.28 9.02
C ALA A 25 -5.03 -0.25 8.89
N TYR A 26 -4.65 -0.63 7.69
CA TYR A 26 -3.28 -1.01 7.38
C TYR A 26 -2.48 0.26 7.11
N CYS A 27 -2.07 0.94 8.16
CA CYS A 27 -1.11 2.04 8.08
C CYS A 27 0.29 1.56 8.45
N ALA A 28 1.32 2.29 8.04
CA ALA A 28 2.68 2.01 8.46
C ALA A 28 2.78 2.10 9.98
N LEU A 29 3.37 1.07 10.60
CA LEU A 29 3.54 0.99 12.04
C LEU A 29 4.81 1.69 12.52
N ARG A 30 5.71 2.08 11.60
CA ARG A 30 7.01 2.70 11.90
C ARG A 30 7.20 3.96 11.08
N ASP A 31 7.92 4.90 11.68
CA ASP A 31 8.40 6.09 10.99
C ASP A 31 9.35 5.70 9.85
N PRO A 32 9.12 6.14 8.60
CA PRO A 32 9.93 5.78 7.45
C PRO A 32 11.18 6.67 7.27
N THR A 33 11.60 7.45 8.26
CA THR A 33 12.72 8.39 8.17
C THR A 33 13.99 7.75 7.61
N ASP A 34 14.34 6.54 8.08
CA ASP A 34 15.53 5.83 7.56
C ASP A 34 15.39 5.48 6.08
N ALA A 35 14.19 5.10 5.64
CA ALA A 35 13.92 4.82 4.25
C ALA A 35 13.96 6.09 3.39
N ILE A 36 13.42 7.21 3.89
CA ILE A 36 13.47 8.51 3.22
C ILE A 36 14.93 8.92 2.97
N HIS A 37 15.79 8.86 3.98
CA HIS A 37 17.21 9.19 3.84
C HIS A 37 17.96 8.20 2.93
N HIS A 38 17.55 6.94 2.88
CA HIS A 38 18.12 5.96 1.97
C HIS A 38 17.79 6.28 0.51
N PHE A 39 16.52 6.60 0.21
CA PHE A 39 16.08 6.91 -1.16
C PHE A 39 16.58 8.26 -1.64
N TYR A 40 16.72 9.22 -0.72
CA TYR A 40 17.09 10.60 -1.02
C TYR A 40 18.25 11.07 -0.13
N PRO A 41 19.47 10.58 -0.36
CA PRO A 41 20.63 10.91 0.49
C PRO A 41 20.99 12.42 0.47
N GLU A 42 20.60 13.14 -0.58
CA GLU A 42 20.86 14.56 -0.77
C GLU A 42 19.61 15.45 -0.56
N LEU A 43 18.61 14.94 0.16
CA LEU A 43 17.39 15.70 0.43
C LEU A 43 17.71 16.97 1.24
N VAL A 44 17.01 18.07 0.94
CA VAL A 44 17.08 19.32 1.73
C VAL A 44 16.12 19.26 2.91
N LYS A 45 14.90 18.79 2.67
CA LYS A 45 13.85 18.57 3.68
C LYS A 45 12.83 17.58 3.19
N TYR A 46 12.01 17.09 4.10
CA TYR A 46 10.74 16.43 3.75
C TYR A 46 9.61 16.95 4.64
N GLU A 47 8.38 16.82 4.16
CA GLU A 47 7.17 17.26 4.86
C GLU A 47 6.16 16.11 4.90
N ALA A 48 5.58 15.88 6.08
CA ALA A 48 4.50 14.93 6.26
C ALA A 48 3.17 15.54 5.84
N LEU A 49 2.46 14.89 4.94
CA LEU A 49 1.16 15.30 4.42
C LEU A 49 0.12 14.27 4.86
N ASP A 50 -0.67 14.61 5.85
CA ASP A 50 -1.76 13.73 6.28
C ASP A 50 -2.92 13.76 5.28
N GLY A 51 -3.49 12.60 5.05
CA GLY A 51 -4.65 12.39 4.20
C GLY A 51 -5.53 11.27 4.75
N THR A 52 -6.81 11.30 4.42
CA THR A 52 -7.78 10.32 4.93
C THR A 52 -8.37 9.51 3.78
N VAL A 53 -8.28 8.20 3.90
CA VAL A 53 -9.04 7.26 3.11
C VAL A 53 -10.37 7.06 3.84
N ASP A 54 -11.38 7.81 3.45
CA ASP A 54 -12.76 7.66 3.93
C ASP A 54 -13.52 6.62 3.09
N GLU A 55 -14.78 6.40 3.41
CA GLU A 55 -15.62 5.44 2.71
C GLU A 55 -15.74 5.76 1.21
N LYS A 56 -15.88 7.03 0.85
CA LYS A 56 -16.01 7.48 -0.54
C LYS A 56 -14.72 7.23 -1.34
N VAL A 57 -13.57 7.58 -0.75
CA VAL A 57 -12.25 7.34 -1.36
C VAL A 57 -12.02 5.83 -1.51
N ARG A 58 -12.32 5.04 -0.45
CA ARG A 58 -12.19 3.59 -0.47
C ARG A 58 -13.03 2.96 -1.58
N ASP A 59 -14.32 3.33 -1.69
CA ASP A 59 -15.21 2.79 -2.71
C ASP A 59 -14.74 3.12 -4.11
N HIS A 60 -14.24 4.35 -4.33
CA HIS A 60 -13.65 4.75 -5.59
C HIS A 60 -12.40 3.93 -5.92
N LEU A 61 -11.49 3.77 -4.97
CA LEU A 61 -10.28 2.98 -5.15
C LEU A 61 -10.60 1.50 -5.39
N THR A 62 -11.56 0.93 -4.66
CA THR A 62 -12.03 -0.44 -4.86
C THR A 62 -12.57 -0.65 -6.27
N SER A 63 -13.26 0.35 -6.83
CA SER A 63 -13.74 0.28 -8.22
C SER A 63 -12.61 0.26 -9.27
N LYS A 64 -11.45 0.80 -8.94
CA LYS A 64 -10.26 0.84 -9.81
C LYS A 64 -9.33 -0.36 -9.61
N LEU A 65 -9.40 -0.95 -8.44
CA LEU A 65 -8.57 -2.07 -8.00
C LEU A 65 -9.39 -3.37 -8.00
N ALA A 66 -10.25 -3.57 -9.00
CA ALA A 66 -10.96 -4.83 -9.17
C ALA A 66 -9.94 -5.99 -9.01
N ASN A 67 -10.23 -6.95 -8.17
CA ASN A 67 -9.38 -8.10 -7.84
C ASN A 67 -8.16 -7.83 -6.93
N LEU A 68 -7.88 -6.59 -6.53
CA LEU A 68 -6.74 -6.30 -5.66
C LEU A 68 -7.10 -6.11 -4.18
N HIS A 69 -8.34 -6.33 -3.76
CA HIS A 69 -8.85 -6.15 -2.39
C HIS A 69 -8.27 -4.90 -1.72
N PHE A 70 -9.03 -3.81 -1.75
CA PHE A 70 -8.63 -2.57 -1.12
C PHE A 70 -9.37 -2.42 0.20
N ASP A 71 -8.75 -2.84 1.32
CA ASP A 71 -9.36 -2.85 2.66
C ASP A 71 -8.91 -1.66 3.53
N GLU A 72 -8.14 -0.73 2.96
CA GLU A 72 -7.57 0.36 3.72
C GLU A 72 -8.59 1.42 4.07
N PHE A 73 -8.51 1.90 5.30
CA PHE A 73 -9.39 2.92 5.84
C PHE A 73 -8.66 3.72 6.94
N GLY A 74 -8.86 5.03 7.00
CA GLY A 74 -8.31 5.87 8.05
C GLY A 74 -7.27 6.87 7.56
N THR A 75 -6.45 7.38 8.49
CA THR A 75 -5.44 8.38 8.19
C THR A 75 -4.16 7.74 7.69
N HIS A 76 -3.67 8.26 6.58
CA HIS A 76 -2.38 7.91 5.99
C HIS A 76 -1.48 9.14 5.94
N THR A 77 -0.17 8.92 5.92
CA THR A 77 0.81 9.99 5.79
C THR A 77 1.65 9.75 4.53
N LEU A 78 1.66 10.74 3.65
CA LEU A 78 2.58 10.84 2.52
C LEU A 78 3.71 11.80 2.88
N TYR A 79 4.93 11.45 2.57
CA TYR A 79 6.08 12.33 2.79
C TYR A 79 6.50 12.94 1.45
N ALA A 80 6.33 14.26 1.32
CA ALA A 80 6.85 15.02 0.17
C ALA A 80 8.34 15.33 0.44
N VAL A 81 9.20 14.92 -0.48
CA VAL A 81 10.67 15.10 -0.35
C VAL A 81 11.13 16.18 -1.30
N TYR A 82 11.95 17.08 -0.80
CA TYR A 82 12.47 18.24 -1.54
C TYR A 82 13.99 18.17 -1.64
N GLY A 83 14.47 18.35 -2.87
CA GLY A 83 15.88 18.59 -3.18
C GLY A 83 16.16 20.06 -3.47
N LEU A 84 17.36 20.38 -3.93
CA LEU A 84 17.76 21.75 -4.27
C LEU A 84 16.93 22.39 -5.38
N SER A 85 16.39 21.58 -6.29
CA SER A 85 15.61 22.04 -7.47
C SER A 85 14.08 21.93 -7.29
N GLY A 86 13.59 21.67 -6.07
CA GLY A 86 12.16 21.51 -5.79
C GLY A 86 11.80 20.10 -5.34
N THR A 87 10.58 19.65 -5.67
CA THR A 87 10.08 18.33 -5.28
C THR A 87 10.91 17.22 -5.94
N ALA A 88 11.60 16.42 -5.13
CA ALA A 88 12.40 15.27 -5.57
C ALA A 88 11.54 14.02 -5.76
N GLY A 89 10.46 13.89 -4.97
CA GLY A 89 9.52 12.77 -5.04
C GLY A 89 8.67 12.65 -3.79
N PHE A 90 8.05 11.48 -3.65
CA PHE A 90 7.17 11.17 -2.51
C PHE A 90 7.54 9.84 -1.91
N VAL A 91 7.35 9.70 -0.59
CA VAL A 91 7.53 8.44 0.11
C VAL A 91 6.25 8.07 0.84
N HIS A 92 5.80 6.85 0.66
CA HIS A 92 4.60 6.32 1.30
C HIS A 92 4.89 4.96 1.93
N ALA A 93 4.75 4.87 3.23
CA ALA A 93 4.88 3.63 3.98
C ALA A 93 3.52 2.93 4.08
N ARG A 94 3.50 1.61 3.88
CA ARG A 94 2.29 0.79 3.85
C ARG A 94 2.49 -0.52 4.57
N THR A 95 1.40 -1.07 5.06
CA THR A 95 1.36 -2.40 5.63
C THR A 95 0.58 -3.33 4.71
N GLU A 96 1.14 -4.47 4.39
CA GLU A 96 0.49 -5.52 3.62
C GLU A 96 0.43 -6.81 4.43
N LYS A 97 -0.56 -7.66 4.13
CA LYS A 97 -0.65 -8.98 4.74
C LYS A 97 0.33 -9.91 4.05
N GLY A 98 1.36 -10.33 4.77
CA GLY A 98 2.29 -11.37 4.33
C GLY A 98 1.95 -12.74 4.94
N ASP A 99 2.68 -13.79 4.53
CA ASP A 99 2.47 -15.17 4.98
C ASP A 99 2.72 -15.36 6.49
N TYR A 100 3.60 -14.56 7.06
CA TYR A 100 4.03 -14.66 8.47
C TYR A 100 3.62 -13.47 9.32
N GLY A 101 2.61 -12.72 8.91
CA GLY A 101 2.09 -11.55 9.58
C GLY A 101 2.06 -10.31 8.68
N LEU A 102 2.22 -9.14 9.29
CA LEU A 102 2.22 -7.88 8.54
C LEU A 102 3.63 -7.55 8.05
N ASP A 103 3.74 -7.26 6.77
CA ASP A 103 4.92 -6.70 6.13
C ASP A 103 4.75 -5.18 6.00
N GLU A 104 5.76 -4.41 6.38
CA GLU A 104 5.82 -2.96 6.23
C GLU A 104 6.72 -2.62 5.05
N LEU A 105 6.13 -2.06 3.99
CA LEU A 105 6.83 -1.64 2.78
C LEU A 105 6.86 -0.12 2.70
N VAL A 106 7.97 0.43 2.24
CA VAL A 106 8.10 1.85 1.95
C VAL A 106 8.41 2.02 0.47
N TRP A 107 7.59 2.78 -0.19
CA TRP A 107 7.68 3.08 -1.60
C TRP A 107 8.16 4.51 -1.81
N SER A 108 9.13 4.67 -2.71
CA SER A 108 9.53 5.94 -3.24
C SER A 108 8.90 6.15 -4.62
N LEU A 109 8.25 7.29 -4.81
CA LEU A 109 7.60 7.69 -6.05
C LEU A 109 8.30 8.92 -6.63
N THR A 110 8.42 8.96 -7.94
CA THR A 110 8.83 10.18 -8.67
C THR A 110 7.73 11.26 -8.55
N PRO A 111 8.02 12.54 -8.88
CA PRO A 111 7.00 13.60 -8.89
C PRO A 111 5.81 13.32 -9.81
N ASP A 112 5.99 12.52 -10.87
CA ASP A 112 4.94 12.05 -11.79
C ASP A 112 4.30 10.71 -11.38
N LEU A 113 4.46 10.32 -10.11
CA LEU A 113 3.85 9.17 -9.47
C LEU A 113 4.19 7.81 -10.13
N LYS A 114 5.43 7.64 -10.56
CA LYS A 114 5.98 6.34 -10.96
C LYS A 114 6.83 5.77 -9.84
N ILE A 115 6.96 4.47 -9.79
CA ILE A 115 7.85 3.81 -8.82
C ILE A 115 9.29 4.26 -9.10
N GLN A 116 9.99 4.71 -8.06
CA GLN A 116 11.40 5.03 -8.09
C GLN A 116 12.23 3.96 -7.39
N ASP A 117 11.82 3.57 -6.19
CA ASP A 117 12.51 2.60 -5.38
C ASP A 117 11.57 2.04 -4.30
N PHE A 118 11.99 0.97 -3.61
CA PHE A 118 11.25 0.47 -2.47
C PHE A 118 12.16 -0.32 -1.51
N ARG A 119 11.68 -0.49 -0.26
CA ARG A 119 12.29 -1.39 0.71
C ARG A 119 11.29 -1.87 1.75
N TYR A 120 11.61 -2.98 2.40
CA TYR A 120 10.91 -3.41 3.61
C TYR A 120 11.46 -2.68 4.83
N GLN A 121 10.61 -2.07 5.64
CA GLN A 121 10.94 -1.66 7.02
C GLN A 121 10.86 -2.85 7.97
N ARG A 122 9.95 -3.77 7.68
CA ARG A 122 9.72 -4.96 8.46
C ARG A 122 9.11 -6.04 7.58
N THR A 123 9.67 -7.23 7.65
CA THR A 123 9.10 -8.44 7.04
C THR A 123 9.57 -9.68 7.79
N ARG A 124 8.80 -10.74 7.73
CA ARG A 124 9.17 -12.08 8.18
C ARG A 124 9.29 -13.06 7.02
N SER A 125 9.07 -12.60 5.79
CA SER A 125 9.24 -13.44 4.60
C SER A 125 10.69 -13.86 4.45
N ARG A 126 10.92 -15.14 4.10
CA ARG A 126 12.28 -15.67 3.85
C ARG A 126 12.88 -15.18 2.55
N HIS A 127 12.02 -14.76 1.60
CA HIS A 127 12.42 -14.39 0.25
C HIS A 127 12.49 -12.87 0.02
N PHE A 128 12.37 -12.05 1.07
CA PHE A 128 12.34 -10.60 0.95
C PHE A 128 13.56 -10.02 0.22
N LYS A 129 14.75 -10.65 0.39
CA LYS A 129 15.97 -10.21 -0.30
C LYS A 129 15.92 -10.35 -1.81
N VAL A 130 15.11 -11.27 -2.34
CA VAL A 130 14.86 -11.38 -3.79
C VAL A 130 14.10 -10.15 -4.27
N ILE A 131 13.13 -9.72 -3.48
CA ILE A 131 12.27 -8.59 -3.81
C ILE A 131 12.99 -7.25 -3.57
N GLU A 132 13.88 -7.15 -2.59
CA GLU A 132 14.76 -5.97 -2.40
C GLU A 132 16.02 -5.99 -3.30
N SER A 133 16.13 -6.94 -4.21
CA SER A 133 17.29 -7.03 -5.09
C SER A 133 17.23 -6.02 -6.23
N GLU A 134 18.40 -5.60 -6.73
CA GLU A 134 18.50 -4.70 -7.88
C GLU A 134 17.69 -5.16 -9.10
N PRO A 135 17.68 -6.46 -9.51
CA PRO A 135 16.86 -6.91 -10.62
C PRO A 135 15.37 -6.65 -10.44
N PHE A 136 14.82 -6.86 -9.22
CA PHE A 136 13.41 -6.59 -8.97
C PHE A 136 13.12 -5.08 -8.95
N ILE A 137 13.96 -4.30 -8.26
CA ILE A 137 13.80 -2.84 -8.20
C ILE A 137 13.85 -2.25 -9.61
N THR A 138 14.83 -2.64 -10.41
CA THR A 138 14.95 -2.21 -11.82
C THR A 138 13.73 -2.60 -12.65
N TRP A 139 13.16 -3.78 -12.41
CA TRP A 139 11.99 -4.28 -13.14
C TRP A 139 10.74 -3.48 -12.86
N VAL A 140 10.55 -2.96 -11.64
CA VAL A 140 9.38 -2.15 -11.25
C VAL A 140 9.62 -0.64 -11.39
N ASN A 141 10.87 -0.19 -11.47
CA ASN A 141 11.24 1.22 -11.57
C ASN A 141 10.67 1.88 -12.83
N GLY A 142 10.25 3.13 -12.72
CA GLY A 142 9.67 3.92 -13.80
C GLY A 142 8.24 3.51 -14.20
N ARG A 143 7.68 2.50 -13.57
CA ARG A 143 6.32 2.03 -13.87
C ARG A 143 5.26 2.84 -13.13
N ASP A 144 4.17 3.12 -13.83
CA ASP A 144 2.91 3.62 -13.28
C ASP A 144 1.98 2.47 -12.88
N HIS A 145 0.80 2.81 -12.34
CA HIS A 145 -0.17 1.81 -11.90
C HIS A 145 -0.67 0.89 -13.04
N GLN A 146 -0.78 1.39 -14.29
CA GLN A 146 -1.26 0.59 -15.42
C GLN A 146 -0.22 -0.45 -15.85
N SER A 147 1.04 -0.03 -15.98
CA SER A 147 2.15 -0.90 -16.36
C SER A 147 2.49 -1.91 -15.25
N LEU A 148 2.24 -1.59 -13.97
CA LEU A 148 2.35 -2.55 -12.87
C LEU A 148 1.19 -3.56 -12.89
N THR A 149 -0.04 -3.11 -13.16
CA THR A 149 -1.21 -4.00 -13.28
C THR A 149 -1.01 -5.03 -14.38
N ALA A 150 -0.36 -4.67 -15.48
CA ALA A 150 -0.05 -5.59 -16.58
C ALA A 150 0.98 -6.69 -16.21
N LEU A 151 1.64 -6.60 -15.05
CA LEU A 151 2.57 -7.63 -14.56
C LEU A 151 1.88 -8.77 -13.82
N ILE A 152 0.68 -8.55 -13.32
CA ILE A 152 -0.08 -9.52 -12.53
C ILE A 152 -1.27 -10.05 -13.31
N THR A 153 -1.67 -11.27 -13.00
CA THR A 153 -2.84 -11.93 -13.60
C THR A 153 -4.14 -11.19 -13.26
N ASP A 154 -5.20 -11.38 -14.06
CA ASP A 154 -6.49 -10.70 -13.88
C ASP A 154 -7.13 -10.97 -12.51
N ASP A 155 -6.84 -12.12 -11.91
CA ASP A 155 -7.27 -12.46 -10.55
C ASP A 155 -6.38 -11.85 -9.46
N GLY A 156 -5.27 -11.19 -9.85
CA GLY A 156 -4.31 -10.55 -8.95
C GLY A 156 -3.51 -11.53 -8.09
N MET A 157 -3.47 -12.82 -8.43
CA MET A 157 -2.87 -13.87 -7.60
C MET A 157 -1.52 -14.39 -8.11
N GLY A 158 -1.16 -14.09 -9.35
CA GLY A 158 0.09 -14.55 -9.97
C GLY A 158 0.73 -13.48 -10.86
N LEU A 159 1.91 -13.79 -11.39
CA LEU A 159 2.56 -13.00 -12.42
C LEU A 159 2.10 -13.46 -13.80
N VAL A 160 1.83 -12.54 -14.73
CA VAL A 160 1.54 -12.86 -16.13
C VAL A 160 2.75 -13.57 -16.78
N SER A 161 3.95 -13.13 -16.43
CA SER A 161 5.20 -13.77 -16.81
C SER A 161 6.19 -13.59 -15.68
N ARG A 162 6.65 -14.70 -15.11
CA ARG A 162 7.62 -14.67 -14.03
C ARG A 162 9.04 -14.54 -14.60
N PRO A 163 9.76 -13.46 -14.26
CA PRO A 163 11.16 -13.31 -14.64
C PRO A 163 12.06 -14.37 -13.99
N ASP A 164 13.15 -14.74 -14.64
CA ASP A 164 14.09 -15.78 -14.14
C ASP A 164 14.73 -15.43 -12.78
N PHE A 165 14.86 -14.14 -12.46
CA PHE A 165 15.40 -13.69 -11.18
C PHE A 165 14.42 -13.84 -10.00
N ILE A 166 13.15 -14.17 -10.26
CA ILE A 166 12.16 -14.45 -9.22
C ILE A 166 11.97 -15.97 -9.14
N PRO A 167 12.52 -16.66 -8.14
CA PRO A 167 12.26 -18.08 -7.95
C PRO A 167 10.78 -18.32 -7.62
N GLU A 168 10.28 -19.53 -7.89
CA GLU A 168 8.86 -19.88 -7.74
C GLU A 168 8.34 -19.60 -6.32
N GLU A 169 9.13 -19.92 -5.31
CA GLU A 169 8.82 -19.69 -3.90
C GLU A 169 8.76 -18.22 -3.48
N ALA A 170 9.27 -17.31 -4.30
CA ALA A 170 9.20 -15.86 -4.07
C ALA A 170 8.10 -15.17 -4.89
N GLU A 171 7.40 -15.88 -5.78
CA GLU A 171 6.40 -15.30 -6.68
C GLU A 171 5.25 -14.64 -5.91
N ALA A 172 4.68 -15.30 -4.92
CA ALA A 172 3.60 -14.75 -4.11
C ALA A 172 4.00 -13.44 -3.41
N LEU A 173 5.27 -13.35 -2.94
CA LEU A 173 5.79 -12.14 -2.33
C LEU A 173 6.00 -11.03 -3.37
N ALA A 174 6.46 -11.36 -4.59
CA ALA A 174 6.58 -10.42 -5.70
C ALA A 174 5.21 -9.83 -6.08
N VAL A 175 4.19 -10.67 -6.20
CA VAL A 175 2.80 -10.24 -6.45
C VAL A 175 2.32 -9.31 -5.35
N THR A 176 2.56 -9.64 -4.08
CA THR A 176 2.19 -8.79 -2.94
C THR A 176 2.87 -7.42 -3.01
N ALA A 177 4.16 -7.37 -3.35
CA ALA A 177 4.89 -6.12 -3.52
C ALA A 177 4.33 -5.28 -4.69
N ILE A 178 4.08 -5.89 -5.85
CA ILE A 178 3.49 -5.18 -7.01
C ILE A 178 2.09 -4.64 -6.69
N ARG A 179 1.25 -5.41 -6.01
CA ARG A 179 -0.07 -4.95 -5.54
C ARG A 179 0.05 -3.77 -4.59
N SER A 180 1.01 -3.83 -3.66
CA SER A 180 1.31 -2.71 -2.77
C SER A 180 1.74 -1.46 -3.53
N ALA A 181 2.59 -1.61 -4.57
CA ALA A 181 3.01 -0.51 -5.43
C ALA A 181 1.81 0.14 -6.15
N ILE A 182 0.92 -0.66 -6.75
CA ILE A 182 -0.29 -0.18 -7.42
C ILE A 182 -1.17 0.61 -6.45
N LYS A 183 -1.44 0.05 -5.27
CA LYS A 183 -2.21 0.73 -4.22
C LYS A 183 -1.55 2.03 -3.80
N THR A 184 -0.23 2.03 -3.62
CA THR A 184 0.54 3.22 -3.24
C THR A 184 0.34 4.36 -4.23
N ILE A 185 0.49 4.10 -5.52
CA ILE A 185 0.30 5.12 -6.57
C ILE A 185 -1.13 5.64 -6.55
N LEU A 186 -2.12 4.76 -6.55
CA LEU A 186 -3.52 5.15 -6.62
C LEU A 186 -3.97 5.90 -5.36
N VAL A 187 -3.61 5.43 -4.16
CA VAL A 187 -3.91 6.17 -2.92
C VAL A 187 -3.26 7.54 -2.93
N THR A 188 -1.98 7.64 -3.34
CA THR A 188 -1.28 8.92 -3.43
C THR A 188 -1.99 9.85 -4.40
N GLN A 189 -2.38 9.37 -5.55
CA GLN A 189 -3.09 10.16 -6.57
C GLN A 189 -4.46 10.65 -6.08
N PHE A 190 -5.25 9.79 -5.43
CA PHE A 190 -6.62 10.14 -5.05
C PHE A 190 -6.70 10.97 -3.77
N VAL A 191 -5.82 10.71 -2.80
CA VAL A 191 -5.87 11.38 -1.49
C VAL A 191 -5.12 12.72 -1.52
N TRP A 192 -4.01 12.79 -2.27
CA TRP A 192 -3.16 13.98 -2.27
C TRP A 192 -2.99 14.65 -3.64
N GLY A 193 -3.64 14.14 -4.70
CA GLY A 193 -3.45 14.64 -6.06
C GLY A 193 -3.56 16.16 -6.19
N ASP A 194 -4.58 16.78 -5.59
CA ASP A 194 -4.75 18.24 -5.58
C ASP A 194 -3.61 18.97 -4.86
N LYS A 195 -3.13 18.42 -3.72
CA LYS A 195 -2.02 19.01 -2.95
C LYS A 195 -0.69 18.88 -3.69
N ILE A 196 -0.48 17.75 -4.37
CA ILE A 196 0.73 17.48 -5.15
C ILE A 196 0.80 18.39 -6.37
N ALA A 197 -0.30 18.60 -7.09
CA ALA A 197 -0.36 19.44 -8.28
C ALA A 197 -0.04 20.91 -7.97
N VAL A 198 -0.40 21.41 -6.79
CA VAL A 198 -0.07 22.77 -6.35
C VAL A 198 1.44 22.92 -6.10
N ASN A 199 2.07 21.92 -5.51
CA ASN A 199 3.50 21.96 -5.18
C ASN A 199 4.42 21.77 -6.40
N ALA A 200 3.92 21.22 -7.49
CA ALA A 200 4.67 21.05 -8.75
C ALA A 200 4.77 22.33 -9.58
N ASN A 201 3.96 23.35 -9.30
CA ASN A 201 3.85 24.61 -10.04
C ASN A 201 4.41 25.82 -9.26
N GLY A 202 5.02 25.64 -8.12
CA GLY A 202 5.66 26.65 -7.26
C GLY A 202 7.17 26.42 -7.18
#